data_699c3cd0a05ceaa53f4405db5ef76ff9
#
_entry.id   699c3cd0a05ceaa53f4405db5ef76ff9
#
_cell.length_a   1.000
_cell.length_b   1.000
_cell.length_c   1.000
_cell.angle_alpha   90.00
_cell.angle_beta   90.00
_cell.angle_gamma   90.00
#
_symmetry.space_group_name_H-M   'P 1'
#
loop_
_entity.id
_entity.type
_entity.pdbx_description
1 polymer ?
#
loop_
_entity_poly.entity_id
_entity_poly.type
_entity_poly.pdbx_seq_one_letter_code
_entity_poly.pdbx_strand_id
1 'polypeptide(L)'
;MNFHVLTLFPQMIEQTVNTSITGRAVKNEKISLQTVNIRDFADNKHMRVDDYPYGGGAGMVMQPEPVYRAYESVKEQSLAAAQGKRPRCIYLTPQGKVFNQTMAEEFALEEELIFLCGHYEGIDERVLEEIVTDYVSIGDYVLTGGELAACVMIDAISRFVPGVLNNEESSQFESMQDNLLEYPHYTRPEIWHEKQVPQVLLKGAHDKIQEWRLEQSMKRTRERRPDLLAQNRPVTVAYFSPTEGTRKAAELLAMGLTQNPRYLDLTRRKFRKQIRNFQEQELLVAAAPVYGGQLPRVEEGLFTNLRGNHTPCVLMAAYGNRHYDDTLAQMKEILTRRGFVCIGAIAPVIPHIYSDKLGAGRPNEKDREIFRRFSVLIKKRIQEAEGQGFAEVILPGNPNPEPRAMKPVEKSFQRENCTNCQACVQKCPVNAISRETLEISLEKCIGCMRCVRVCKAKARDFDASQVRQYLESNYSEPREIECF
;
A
#
# COMPACT_ATOMS: atom_id res chain seq x y z
N MET A 1 9.19 0.43 -16.76
CA MET A 1 10.28 0.74 -15.81
C MET A 1 11.61 0.75 -16.54
N ASN A 2 12.35 1.87 -16.51
CA ASN A 2 13.63 1.99 -17.19
C ASN A 2 14.79 1.98 -16.19
N PHE A 3 15.79 1.15 -16.44
CA PHE A 3 17.03 1.09 -15.65
C PHE A 3 18.18 1.63 -16.48
N HIS A 4 18.85 2.66 -15.98
CA HIS A 4 20.07 3.21 -16.52
C HIS A 4 21.22 2.89 -15.57
N VAL A 5 22.32 2.34 -16.05
CA VAL A 5 23.46 1.95 -15.20
C VAL A 5 24.73 2.60 -15.71
N LEU A 6 25.26 3.57 -14.95
CA LEU A 6 26.54 4.20 -15.17
C LEU A 6 27.63 3.33 -14.57
N THR A 7 28.51 2.76 -15.38
CA THR A 7 29.45 1.72 -14.96
C THR A 7 30.74 1.76 -15.79
N LEU A 8 31.79 1.15 -15.29
CA LEU A 8 33.02 0.85 -16.07
C LEU A 8 32.98 -0.52 -16.77
N PHE A 9 32.00 -1.36 -16.44
CA PHE A 9 31.85 -2.74 -16.90
C PHE A 9 30.43 -3.08 -17.37
N PRO A 10 29.94 -2.49 -18.46
CA PRO A 10 28.57 -2.71 -18.98
C PRO A 10 28.21 -4.19 -19.11
N GLN A 11 29.15 -5.01 -19.61
CA GLN A 11 28.92 -6.43 -19.86
C GLN A 11 28.51 -7.22 -18.59
N MET A 12 29.00 -6.84 -17.40
CA MET A 12 28.64 -7.51 -16.15
C MET A 12 27.12 -7.34 -15.87
N ILE A 13 26.60 -6.17 -16.14
CA ILE A 13 25.18 -5.85 -15.95
C ILE A 13 24.34 -6.55 -17.02
N GLU A 14 24.72 -6.37 -18.30
CA GLU A 14 23.97 -6.89 -19.45
C GLU A 14 23.84 -8.41 -19.42
N GLN A 15 24.91 -9.14 -19.13
CA GLN A 15 24.87 -10.60 -19.02
C GLN A 15 23.99 -11.09 -17.90
N THR A 16 23.96 -10.38 -16.78
CA THR A 16 23.13 -10.75 -15.62
C THR A 16 21.65 -10.43 -15.87
N VAL A 17 21.34 -9.19 -16.23
CA VAL A 17 19.95 -8.71 -16.32
C VAL A 17 19.22 -9.30 -17.54
N ASN A 18 19.94 -9.57 -18.66
CA ASN A 18 19.32 -10.16 -19.86
C ASN A 18 19.09 -11.67 -19.78
N THR A 19 19.23 -12.28 -18.60
CA THR A 19 18.99 -13.71 -18.38
C THR A 19 17.73 -13.96 -17.54
N SER A 20 17.19 -15.21 -17.60
CA SER A 20 16.12 -15.70 -16.77
C SER A 20 14.84 -14.81 -16.80
N ILE A 21 14.31 -14.45 -15.64
CA ILE A 21 13.06 -13.68 -15.48
C ILE A 21 13.26 -12.24 -15.94
N THR A 22 14.31 -11.57 -15.49
CA THR A 22 14.64 -10.20 -15.89
C THR A 22 14.86 -10.08 -17.40
N GLY A 23 15.57 -11.04 -18.01
CA GLY A 23 15.78 -11.07 -19.46
C GLY A 23 14.48 -11.27 -20.25
N ARG A 24 13.54 -12.06 -19.74
CA ARG A 24 12.19 -12.14 -20.33
C ARG A 24 11.41 -10.84 -20.18
N ALA A 25 11.56 -10.16 -19.05
CA ALA A 25 10.90 -8.88 -18.79
C ALA A 25 11.45 -7.79 -19.74
N VAL A 26 12.74 -7.75 -20.01
CA VAL A 26 13.36 -6.88 -21.04
C VAL A 26 12.79 -7.21 -22.43
N LYS A 27 12.79 -8.48 -22.81
CA LYS A 27 12.28 -8.92 -24.11
C LYS A 27 10.79 -8.62 -24.32
N ASN A 28 10.00 -8.63 -23.24
CA ASN A 28 8.57 -8.32 -23.25
C ASN A 28 8.29 -6.84 -22.96
N GLU A 29 9.30 -5.96 -23.00
CA GLU A 29 9.19 -4.51 -22.81
C GLU A 29 8.53 -4.09 -21.47
N LYS A 30 8.61 -4.95 -20.44
CA LYS A 30 8.13 -4.62 -19.09
C LYS A 30 9.16 -3.78 -18.33
N ILE A 31 10.42 -4.05 -18.57
CA ILE A 31 11.56 -3.25 -18.11
C ILE A 31 12.47 -2.96 -19.30
N SER A 32 13.25 -1.90 -19.22
CA SER A 32 14.36 -1.65 -20.14
C SER A 32 15.66 -1.50 -19.37
N LEU A 33 16.77 -1.84 -20.02
CA LEU A 33 18.11 -1.67 -19.48
C LEU A 33 18.96 -0.88 -20.47
N GLN A 34 19.54 0.20 -20.00
CA GLN A 34 20.58 0.96 -20.71
C GLN A 34 21.83 1.01 -19.84
N THR A 35 22.93 0.47 -20.34
CA THR A 35 24.23 0.59 -19.70
C THR A 35 25.03 1.71 -20.37
N VAL A 36 25.67 2.54 -19.57
CA VAL A 36 26.48 3.67 -20.05
C VAL A 36 27.90 3.48 -19.51
N ASN A 37 28.84 3.33 -20.42
CA ASN A 37 30.25 3.20 -20.03
C ASN A 37 30.83 4.58 -19.71
N ILE A 38 31.15 4.82 -18.45
CA ILE A 38 31.71 6.09 -17.98
C ILE A 38 33.02 6.44 -18.71
N ARG A 39 33.79 5.44 -19.21
CA ARG A 39 35.05 5.66 -19.97
C ARG A 39 34.82 6.40 -21.27
N ASP A 40 33.66 6.27 -21.90
CA ASP A 40 33.31 6.92 -23.16
C ASP A 40 33.22 8.45 -23.04
N PHE A 41 33.19 8.95 -21.80
CA PHE A 41 33.12 10.38 -21.47
C PHE A 41 34.45 10.95 -20.95
N ALA A 42 35.52 10.19 -21.04
CA ALA A 42 36.86 10.65 -20.66
C ALA A 42 37.47 11.56 -21.75
N ASP A 43 38.00 12.71 -21.37
CA ASP A 43 38.60 13.69 -22.32
C ASP A 43 40.02 13.39 -22.72
N ASN A 44 40.53 12.22 -22.34
CA ASN A 44 41.95 11.89 -22.59
C ASN A 44 42.09 10.71 -23.54
N LYS A 45 43.19 10.69 -24.30
CA LYS A 45 43.50 9.67 -25.32
C LYS A 45 43.52 8.22 -24.79
N HIS A 46 43.68 8.04 -23.47
CA HIS A 46 43.73 6.72 -22.83
C HIS A 46 42.45 6.31 -22.15
N MET A 47 41.37 7.09 -22.31
CA MET A 47 40.04 6.85 -21.68
C MET A 47 40.15 6.66 -20.15
N ARG A 48 41.08 7.38 -19.53
CA ARG A 48 41.28 7.35 -18.07
C ARG A 48 40.16 8.12 -17.40
N VAL A 49 39.58 7.53 -16.37
CA VAL A 49 38.46 8.07 -15.58
C VAL A 49 38.82 8.22 -14.11
N ASP A 50 40.06 7.97 -13.76
CA ASP A 50 40.59 7.95 -12.38
C ASP A 50 41.87 8.75 -12.27
N ASP A 51 42.13 9.29 -11.05
CA ASP A 51 43.34 10.00 -10.70
C ASP A 51 43.69 9.82 -9.22
N TYR A 52 44.89 10.26 -8.82
CA TYR A 52 45.34 10.20 -7.43
C TYR A 52 44.49 11.07 -6.52
N PRO A 53 44.13 10.59 -5.28
CA PRO A 53 43.37 11.38 -4.36
C PRO A 53 44.18 12.60 -3.83
N TYR A 54 43.51 13.74 -3.71
CA TYR A 54 44.11 14.86 -2.99
C TYR A 54 44.35 14.46 -1.53
N GLY A 55 45.45 14.90 -0.94
CA GLY A 55 45.84 14.52 0.40
C GLY A 55 46.65 13.24 0.50
N GLY A 56 46.88 12.56 -0.62
CA GLY A 56 47.60 11.29 -0.70
C GLY A 56 46.78 10.09 -0.24
N GLY A 57 47.36 8.93 -0.24
CA GLY A 57 46.71 7.65 0.10
C GLY A 57 46.98 6.58 -0.95
N ALA A 58 46.58 5.35 -0.68
CA ALA A 58 46.62 4.26 -1.62
C ALA A 58 45.44 4.32 -2.58
N GLY A 59 45.63 3.84 -3.82
CA GLY A 59 44.55 3.71 -4.80
C GLY A 59 44.31 4.97 -5.63
N MET A 60 43.21 4.97 -6.34
CA MET A 60 42.76 6.00 -7.29
C MET A 60 41.30 6.38 -6.95
N VAL A 61 40.89 7.55 -7.41
CA VAL A 61 39.52 8.05 -7.27
C VAL A 61 38.94 8.37 -8.64
N MET A 62 37.70 8.01 -8.89
CA MET A 62 37.01 8.34 -10.15
C MET A 62 36.85 9.86 -10.28
N GLN A 63 37.29 10.37 -11.45
CA GLN A 63 37.23 11.81 -11.76
C GLN A 63 35.77 12.30 -11.89
N PRO A 64 35.44 13.52 -11.47
CA PRO A 64 34.07 14.04 -11.49
C PRO A 64 33.54 14.22 -12.91
N GLU A 65 34.33 14.74 -13.84
CA GLU A 65 33.86 15.12 -15.18
C GLU A 65 33.34 13.95 -16.02
N PRO A 66 34.02 12.81 -16.14
CA PRO A 66 33.51 11.64 -16.87
C PRO A 66 32.21 11.11 -16.26
N VAL A 67 32.10 11.09 -14.92
CA VAL A 67 30.89 10.64 -14.20
C VAL A 67 29.74 11.61 -14.45
N TYR A 68 29.98 12.90 -14.36
CA TYR A 68 28.98 13.94 -14.59
C TYR A 68 28.43 13.88 -16.02
N ARG A 69 29.30 13.81 -17.03
CA ARG A 69 28.88 13.72 -18.43
C ARG A 69 28.09 12.45 -18.75
N ALA A 70 28.49 11.32 -18.15
CA ALA A 70 27.74 10.08 -18.27
C ALA A 70 26.34 10.23 -17.67
N TYR A 71 26.19 10.90 -16.51
CA TYR A 71 24.90 11.21 -15.92
C TYR A 71 24.06 12.15 -16.80
N GLU A 72 24.63 13.26 -17.27
CA GLU A 72 23.91 14.22 -18.12
C GLU A 72 23.41 13.56 -19.42
N SER A 73 24.17 12.65 -20.03
CA SER A 73 23.75 11.92 -21.23
C SER A 73 22.50 11.07 -21.03
N VAL A 74 22.28 10.57 -19.84
CA VAL A 74 21.07 9.84 -19.45
C VAL A 74 19.96 10.82 -19.08
N LYS A 75 20.28 11.85 -18.31
CA LYS A 75 19.33 12.86 -17.86
C LYS A 75 18.65 13.59 -19.01
N GLU A 76 19.37 13.90 -20.11
CA GLU A 76 18.79 14.52 -21.31
C GLU A 76 17.69 13.66 -21.96
N GLN A 77 17.72 12.35 -21.77
CA GLN A 77 16.74 11.39 -22.28
C GLN A 77 15.70 10.98 -21.23
N SER A 78 15.83 11.49 -20.01
CA SER A 78 15.04 11.09 -18.86
C SER A 78 13.57 11.57 -18.93
N LEU A 79 12.65 10.70 -18.60
CA LEU A 79 11.22 11.01 -18.46
C LEU A 79 10.97 12.01 -17.33
N ALA A 80 11.70 11.89 -16.21
CA ALA A 80 11.59 12.81 -15.09
C ALA A 80 12.06 14.22 -15.47
N ALA A 81 13.19 14.33 -16.16
CA ALA A 81 13.70 15.62 -16.63
C ALA A 81 12.74 16.29 -17.63
N ALA A 82 12.11 15.52 -18.52
CA ALA A 82 11.08 16.02 -19.42
C ALA A 82 9.86 16.61 -18.69
N GLN A 83 9.62 16.16 -17.45
CA GLN A 83 8.58 16.68 -16.55
C GLN A 83 9.08 17.78 -15.60
N GLY A 84 10.31 18.25 -15.75
CA GLY A 84 10.94 19.24 -14.88
C GLY A 84 11.32 18.70 -13.49
N LYS A 85 11.42 17.37 -13.34
CA LYS A 85 11.83 16.70 -12.12
C LYS A 85 13.29 16.24 -12.22
N ARG A 86 13.96 16.12 -11.10
CA ARG A 86 15.30 15.52 -11.02
C ARG A 86 15.16 13.99 -11.12
N PRO A 87 15.87 13.31 -12.06
CA PRO A 87 15.91 11.85 -12.10
C PRO A 87 16.48 11.26 -10.81
N ARG A 88 15.95 10.15 -10.37
CA ARG A 88 16.44 9.46 -9.18
C ARG A 88 17.73 8.73 -9.49
N CYS A 89 18.84 9.17 -8.88
CA CYS A 89 20.19 8.64 -9.08
C CYS A 89 20.67 7.95 -7.79
N ILE A 90 20.89 6.64 -7.86
CA ILE A 90 21.25 5.77 -6.74
C ILE A 90 22.73 5.44 -6.82
N TYR A 91 23.53 5.92 -5.85
CA TYR A 91 24.92 5.53 -5.68
C TYR A 91 25.03 4.30 -4.78
N LEU A 92 25.71 3.27 -5.31
CA LEU A 92 25.90 1.98 -4.64
C LEU A 92 27.15 2.01 -3.79
N THR A 93 26.97 2.09 -2.49
CA THR A 93 28.08 2.29 -1.54
C THR A 93 27.76 1.69 -0.17
N PRO A 94 28.76 1.13 0.55
CA PRO A 94 28.58 0.69 1.94
C PRO A 94 28.16 1.81 2.91
N GLN A 95 28.31 3.07 2.54
CA GLN A 95 27.91 4.22 3.36
C GLN A 95 26.41 4.51 3.32
N GLY A 96 25.68 3.85 2.39
CA GLY A 96 24.25 4.07 2.19
C GLY A 96 23.36 3.31 3.17
N LYS A 97 22.05 3.61 3.12
CA LYS A 97 21.03 2.82 3.82
C LYS A 97 21.02 1.38 3.29
N VAL A 98 20.89 0.40 4.19
CA VAL A 98 20.82 -1.01 3.78
C VAL A 98 19.53 -1.28 3.01
N PHE A 99 19.68 -1.76 1.79
CA PHE A 99 18.58 -2.12 0.89
C PHE A 99 17.70 -3.22 1.49
N ASN A 100 16.39 -3.04 1.41
CA ASN A 100 15.42 -3.99 1.91
C ASN A 100 14.18 -4.06 1.00
N GLN A 101 13.25 -4.95 1.32
CA GLN A 101 12.05 -5.19 0.52
C GLN A 101 11.18 -3.93 0.33
N THR A 102 11.01 -3.11 1.38
CA THR A 102 10.25 -1.86 1.29
C THR A 102 10.89 -0.85 0.34
N MET A 103 12.22 -0.76 0.34
CA MET A 103 12.94 0.08 -0.62
C MET A 103 12.79 -0.44 -2.06
N ALA A 104 12.79 -1.78 -2.25
CA ALA A 104 12.53 -2.35 -3.57
C ALA A 104 11.11 -2.02 -4.07
N GLU A 105 10.10 -2.12 -3.20
CA GLU A 105 8.73 -1.71 -3.49
C GLU A 105 8.64 -0.22 -3.83
N GLU A 106 9.35 0.64 -3.08
CA GLU A 106 9.39 2.09 -3.32
C GLU A 106 10.02 2.42 -4.67
N PHE A 107 11.21 1.87 -4.94
CA PHE A 107 11.90 2.11 -6.21
C PHE A 107 11.11 1.59 -7.42
N ALA A 108 10.35 0.52 -7.27
CA ALA A 108 9.48 0.01 -8.33
C ALA A 108 8.28 0.92 -8.67
N LEU A 109 8.03 1.97 -7.88
CA LEU A 109 7.01 2.99 -8.19
C LEU A 109 7.50 4.05 -9.17
N GLU A 110 8.81 4.15 -9.38
CA GLU A 110 9.40 5.08 -10.33
C GLU A 110 9.25 4.57 -11.76
N GLU A 111 9.22 5.49 -12.71
CA GLU A 111 9.20 5.14 -14.14
C GLU A 111 10.61 4.81 -14.63
N GLU A 112 11.63 5.38 -13.99
CA GLU A 112 13.04 5.19 -14.30
C GLU A 112 13.92 5.34 -13.07
N LEU A 113 15.08 4.64 -13.07
CA LEU A 113 16.14 4.75 -12.08
C LEU A 113 17.49 4.80 -12.73
N ILE A 114 18.39 5.65 -12.21
CA ILE A 114 19.80 5.70 -12.60
C ILE A 114 20.62 5.08 -11.48
N PHE A 115 21.41 4.05 -11.79
CA PHE A 115 22.37 3.44 -10.87
C PHE A 115 23.78 3.94 -11.20
N LEU A 116 24.49 4.43 -10.20
CA LEU A 116 25.90 4.81 -10.30
C LEU A 116 26.77 3.76 -9.61
N CYS A 117 27.60 3.06 -10.39
CA CYS A 117 28.54 2.05 -9.93
C CYS A 117 29.91 2.69 -9.72
N GLY A 118 30.34 2.79 -8.47
CA GLY A 118 31.68 3.25 -8.12
C GLY A 118 32.73 2.14 -8.23
N HIS A 119 33.99 2.57 -8.47
CA HIS A 119 35.16 1.72 -8.49
C HIS A 119 36.35 2.39 -7.76
N TYR A 120 37.45 1.69 -7.65
CA TYR A 120 38.67 2.14 -6.96
C TYR A 120 38.40 2.46 -5.49
N GLU A 121 38.92 3.60 -4.98
CA GLU A 121 38.64 4.07 -3.62
C GLU A 121 37.32 4.85 -3.49
N GLY A 122 36.66 5.11 -4.63
CA GLY A 122 35.41 5.82 -4.71
C GLY A 122 35.33 6.81 -5.86
N ILE A 123 34.36 7.70 -5.78
CA ILE A 123 34.06 8.75 -6.76
C ILE A 123 34.30 10.11 -6.09
N ASP A 124 34.77 11.10 -6.84
CA ASP A 124 34.94 12.47 -6.35
C ASP A 124 33.64 12.99 -5.71
N GLU A 125 33.74 13.46 -4.45
CA GLU A 125 32.58 13.85 -3.65
C GLU A 125 31.76 14.97 -4.30
N ARG A 126 32.40 15.88 -5.02
CA ARG A 126 31.72 17.03 -5.67
C ARG A 126 30.66 16.60 -6.68
N VAL A 127 30.92 15.55 -7.47
CA VAL A 127 29.94 15.03 -8.40
C VAL A 127 28.86 14.22 -7.68
N LEU A 128 29.20 13.51 -6.60
CA LEU A 128 28.21 12.79 -5.81
C LEU A 128 27.18 13.76 -5.18
N GLU A 129 27.64 14.86 -4.56
CA GLU A 129 26.79 15.89 -4.01
C GLU A 129 25.83 16.52 -5.06
N GLU A 130 26.28 16.61 -6.31
CA GLU A 130 25.50 17.21 -7.38
C GLU A 130 24.47 16.27 -7.97
N ILE A 131 24.81 14.98 -8.23
CA ILE A 131 23.95 14.09 -9.01
C ILE A 131 23.22 13.04 -8.19
N VAL A 132 23.72 12.61 -7.02
CA VAL A 132 23.14 11.51 -6.25
C VAL A 132 21.93 11.97 -5.45
N THR A 133 20.87 11.17 -5.49
CA THR A 133 19.67 11.37 -4.68
C THR A 133 19.60 10.36 -3.52
N ASP A 134 20.13 9.16 -3.73
CA ASP A 134 20.05 8.05 -2.79
C ASP A 134 21.41 7.33 -2.67
N TYR A 135 21.88 7.15 -1.45
CA TYR A 135 23.01 6.32 -1.10
C TYR A 135 22.51 4.98 -0.59
N VAL A 136 22.84 3.87 -1.26
CA VAL A 136 22.30 2.54 -0.95
C VAL A 136 23.39 1.51 -0.80
N SER A 137 23.32 0.73 0.28
CA SER A 137 24.17 -0.44 0.56
C SER A 137 23.37 -1.73 0.38
N ILE A 138 24.00 -2.80 -0.11
CA ILE A 138 23.37 -4.14 -0.12
C ILE A 138 23.80 -5.01 1.08
N GLY A 139 24.51 -4.46 2.04
CA GLY A 139 24.96 -5.15 3.26
C GLY A 139 26.27 -4.61 3.79
N ASP A 140 26.65 -5.04 5.00
CA ASP A 140 27.85 -4.60 5.71
C ASP A 140 29.10 -5.34 5.25
N TYR A 141 29.44 -5.19 3.97
CA TYR A 141 30.66 -5.73 3.34
C TYR A 141 31.04 -4.89 2.13
N VAL A 142 32.30 -4.99 1.73
CA VAL A 142 32.86 -4.23 0.61
C VAL A 142 33.01 -5.13 -0.63
N LEU A 143 32.54 -4.64 -1.77
CA LEU A 143 32.71 -5.26 -3.08
C LEU A 143 33.82 -4.53 -3.88
N THR A 144 34.29 -5.14 -4.95
CA THR A 144 35.26 -4.52 -5.86
C THR A 144 34.69 -3.41 -6.74
N GLY A 145 33.35 -3.30 -6.83
CA GLY A 145 32.62 -2.30 -7.60
C GLY A 145 31.13 -2.38 -7.35
N GLY A 146 30.39 -1.43 -7.91
CA GLY A 146 28.93 -1.32 -7.70
C GLY A 146 28.08 -2.25 -8.57
N GLU A 147 28.64 -2.91 -9.59
CA GLU A 147 27.90 -3.65 -10.61
C GLU A 147 27.04 -4.79 -10.05
N LEU A 148 27.61 -5.62 -9.16
CA LEU A 148 26.88 -6.71 -8.54
C LEU A 148 25.73 -6.19 -7.66
N ALA A 149 25.96 -5.09 -6.94
CA ALA A 149 24.94 -4.44 -6.16
C ALA A 149 23.80 -3.91 -7.06
N ALA A 150 24.12 -3.30 -8.21
CA ALA A 150 23.12 -2.88 -9.20
C ALA A 150 22.30 -4.07 -9.70
N CYS A 151 22.93 -5.18 -10.05
CA CYS A 151 22.24 -6.39 -10.50
C CYS A 151 21.26 -6.93 -9.42
N VAL A 152 21.70 -7.01 -8.16
CA VAL A 152 20.86 -7.44 -7.03
C VAL A 152 19.64 -6.53 -6.88
N MET A 153 19.85 -5.21 -6.92
CA MET A 153 18.74 -4.25 -6.78
C MET A 153 17.81 -4.29 -7.99
N ILE A 154 18.33 -4.34 -9.22
CA ILE A 154 17.52 -4.45 -10.43
C ILE A 154 16.63 -5.70 -10.39
N ASP A 155 17.19 -6.86 -10.00
CA ASP A 155 16.40 -8.09 -9.87
C ASP A 155 15.29 -7.93 -8.84
N ALA A 156 15.60 -7.47 -7.62
CA ALA A 156 14.65 -7.29 -6.55
C ALA A 156 13.54 -6.28 -6.88
N ILE A 157 13.89 -5.13 -7.49
CA ILE A 157 12.95 -4.09 -7.91
C ILE A 157 12.04 -4.59 -9.04
N SER A 158 12.62 -5.28 -10.04
CA SER A 158 11.89 -5.79 -11.20
C SER A 158 10.74 -6.73 -10.81
N ARG A 159 10.86 -7.46 -9.70
CA ARG A 159 9.81 -8.36 -9.19
C ARG A 159 8.50 -7.64 -8.84
N PHE A 160 8.58 -6.34 -8.54
CA PHE A 160 7.42 -5.49 -8.23
C PHE A 160 6.88 -4.72 -9.44
N VAL A 161 7.55 -4.81 -10.59
CA VAL A 161 7.06 -4.19 -11.82
C VAL A 161 5.93 -5.06 -12.42
N PRO A 162 4.74 -4.48 -12.70
CA PRO A 162 3.62 -5.24 -13.22
C PRO A 162 3.95 -6.02 -14.50
N GLY A 163 3.58 -7.29 -14.53
CA GLY A 163 3.78 -8.19 -15.68
C GLY A 163 5.19 -8.76 -15.83
N VAL A 164 6.11 -8.54 -14.89
CA VAL A 164 7.42 -9.21 -14.83
C VAL A 164 7.29 -10.62 -14.29
N LEU A 165 6.52 -10.81 -13.22
CA LEU A 165 6.15 -12.14 -12.72
C LEU A 165 4.82 -12.58 -13.35
N ASN A 166 4.70 -13.86 -13.71
CA ASN A 166 3.48 -14.42 -14.31
C ASN A 166 2.29 -14.47 -13.36
N ASN A 167 2.53 -14.49 -12.06
CA ASN A 167 1.52 -14.48 -11.02
C ASN A 167 1.85 -13.35 -10.04
N GLU A 168 1.06 -12.29 -10.05
CA GLU A 168 1.21 -11.14 -9.15
C GLU A 168 1.01 -11.52 -7.68
N GLU A 169 0.27 -12.62 -7.40
CA GLU A 169 0.14 -13.15 -6.04
C GLU A 169 1.47 -13.74 -5.52
N SER A 170 2.41 -14.12 -6.41
CA SER A 170 3.69 -14.69 -5.99
C SER A 170 4.51 -13.73 -5.15
N SER A 171 4.51 -12.43 -5.48
CA SER A 171 5.24 -11.42 -4.70
C SER A 171 4.56 -11.10 -3.35
N GLN A 172 3.27 -11.44 -3.19
CA GLN A 172 2.51 -11.15 -1.97
C GLN A 172 2.71 -12.18 -0.85
N PHE A 173 3.18 -13.40 -1.16
CA PHE A 173 3.32 -14.51 -0.21
C PHE A 173 4.77 -14.96 0.01
N GLU A 174 5.74 -14.11 -0.27
CA GLU A 174 7.17 -14.41 -0.14
C GLU A 174 7.74 -13.99 1.22
N SER A 175 8.98 -14.43 1.49
CA SER A 175 9.74 -13.97 2.66
C SER A 175 9.90 -12.46 2.67
N MET A 176 9.93 -11.86 3.85
CA MET A 176 10.00 -10.42 4.15
C MET A 176 8.66 -9.68 4.04
N GLN A 177 7.60 -10.29 3.51
CA GLN A 177 6.26 -9.74 3.68
C GLN A 177 5.82 -9.89 5.15
N ASP A 178 5.23 -8.83 5.72
CA ASP A 178 4.85 -8.77 7.14
C ASP A 178 6.00 -9.09 8.11
N ASN A 179 7.25 -8.89 7.70
CA ASN A 179 8.43 -9.29 8.47
C ASN A 179 8.40 -10.77 8.89
N LEU A 180 7.89 -11.63 8.03
CA LEU A 180 7.87 -13.06 8.21
C LEU A 180 8.70 -13.78 7.14
N LEU A 181 9.29 -14.91 7.52
CA LEU A 181 9.83 -15.86 6.55
C LEU A 181 8.69 -16.69 5.97
N GLU A 182 8.85 -17.09 4.73
CA GLU A 182 7.92 -17.95 4.04
C GLU A 182 7.79 -19.33 4.69
N TYR A 183 6.59 -19.90 4.61
CA TYR A 183 6.32 -21.26 5.06
C TYR A 183 7.05 -22.32 4.21
N PRO A 184 7.22 -23.58 4.70
CA PRO A 184 7.88 -24.63 3.94
C PRO A 184 7.04 -25.08 2.74
N HIS A 185 7.69 -25.21 1.58
CA HIS A 185 7.09 -25.73 0.36
C HIS A 185 7.34 -27.23 0.23
N TYR A 186 6.37 -27.93 -0.33
CA TYR A 186 6.43 -29.35 -0.62
C TYR A 186 5.97 -29.60 -2.05
N THR A 187 6.63 -30.54 -2.73
CA THR A 187 6.27 -30.99 -4.07
C THR A 187 6.25 -32.52 -4.13
N ARG A 188 5.96 -33.07 -5.28
CA ARG A 188 5.97 -34.52 -5.53
C ARG A 188 7.38 -35.09 -5.49
N PRO A 189 7.57 -36.35 -5.00
CA PRO A 189 6.54 -37.29 -4.51
C PRO A 189 6.03 -36.96 -3.11
N GLU A 190 4.86 -37.51 -2.71
CA GLU A 190 4.25 -37.31 -1.37
C GLU A 190 5.14 -37.81 -0.23
N ILE A 191 5.87 -38.90 -0.47
CA ILE A 191 6.84 -39.46 0.47
C ILE A 191 8.22 -39.45 -0.17
N TRP A 192 9.20 -38.82 0.52
CA TRP A 192 10.59 -38.78 0.09
C TRP A 192 11.50 -39.10 1.27
N HIS A 193 12.31 -40.15 1.15
CA HIS A 193 13.20 -40.65 2.24
C HIS A 193 12.45 -40.74 3.59
N GLU A 194 11.31 -41.44 3.61
CA GLU A 194 10.44 -41.63 4.79
C GLU A 194 9.80 -40.34 5.36
N LYS A 195 10.06 -39.18 4.75
CA LYS A 195 9.46 -37.90 5.09
C LYS A 195 8.21 -37.66 4.27
N GLN A 196 7.10 -37.46 4.96
CA GLN A 196 5.79 -37.26 4.32
C GLN A 196 5.42 -35.78 4.23
N VAL A 197 4.74 -35.39 3.15
CA VAL A 197 4.09 -34.09 3.03
C VAL A 197 3.03 -33.94 4.13
N PRO A 198 2.93 -32.78 4.82
CA PRO A 198 1.93 -32.56 5.85
C PRO A 198 0.51 -32.82 5.36
N GLN A 199 -0.26 -33.59 6.11
CA GLN A 199 -1.61 -34.03 5.74
C GLN A 199 -2.59 -32.87 5.47
N VAL A 200 -2.40 -31.72 6.13
CA VAL A 200 -3.22 -30.52 5.90
C VAL A 200 -3.12 -30.03 4.45
N LEU A 201 -1.95 -30.18 3.80
CA LEU A 201 -1.71 -29.76 2.42
C LEU A 201 -2.34 -30.72 1.38
N LEU A 202 -2.63 -31.95 1.78
CA LEU A 202 -3.21 -32.98 0.91
C LEU A 202 -4.75 -32.99 0.93
N LYS A 203 -5.39 -32.42 1.96
CA LYS A 203 -6.84 -32.53 2.21
C LYS A 203 -7.69 -31.38 1.64
N GLY A 204 -7.12 -30.40 0.93
CA GLY A 204 -7.86 -29.39 0.17
C GLY A 204 -8.69 -28.36 0.97
N ALA A 205 -8.61 -28.33 2.30
CA ALA A 205 -9.32 -27.36 3.14
C ALA A 205 -8.55 -26.01 3.13
N HIS A 206 -8.95 -25.09 2.27
CA HIS A 206 -8.23 -23.82 2.02
C HIS A 206 -7.95 -23.05 3.32
N ASP A 207 -8.95 -22.83 4.18
CA ASP A 207 -8.78 -22.09 5.44
C ASP A 207 -7.74 -22.74 6.36
N LYS A 208 -7.77 -24.08 6.46
CA LYS A 208 -6.80 -24.81 7.29
C LYS A 208 -5.39 -24.79 6.69
N ILE A 209 -5.26 -24.75 5.37
CA ILE A 209 -3.98 -24.60 4.70
C ILE A 209 -3.40 -23.22 4.99
N GLN A 210 -4.19 -22.15 4.93
CA GLN A 210 -3.73 -20.80 5.25
C GLN A 210 -3.32 -20.65 6.73
N GLU A 211 -4.11 -21.19 7.64
CA GLU A 211 -3.78 -21.21 9.07
C GLU A 211 -2.45 -21.94 9.33
N TRP A 212 -2.26 -23.12 8.73
CA TRP A 212 -1.02 -23.88 8.83
C TRP A 212 0.17 -23.14 8.24
N ARG A 213 0.01 -22.49 7.06
CA ARG A 213 1.06 -21.68 6.43
C ARG A 213 1.53 -20.56 7.34
N LEU A 214 0.59 -19.82 7.92
CA LEU A 214 0.90 -18.75 8.87
C LEU A 214 1.64 -19.27 10.10
N GLU A 215 1.18 -20.37 10.68
CA GLU A 215 1.83 -21.03 11.83
C GLU A 215 3.29 -21.42 11.50
N GLN A 216 3.51 -22.02 10.33
CA GLN A 216 4.86 -22.41 9.89
C GLN A 216 5.76 -21.19 9.62
N SER A 217 5.23 -20.12 9.01
CA SER A 217 5.95 -18.86 8.81
C SER A 217 6.38 -18.26 10.16
N MET A 218 5.47 -18.15 11.11
CA MET A 218 5.76 -17.65 12.46
C MET A 218 6.82 -18.50 13.19
N LYS A 219 6.69 -19.83 13.11
CA LYS A 219 7.67 -20.75 13.70
C LYS A 219 9.05 -20.57 13.09
N ARG A 220 9.14 -20.58 11.76
CA ARG A 220 10.39 -20.40 11.00
C ARG A 220 11.05 -19.07 11.28
N THR A 221 10.27 -18.00 11.34
CA THR A 221 10.78 -16.66 11.62
C THR A 221 11.33 -16.58 13.04
N ARG A 222 10.63 -17.16 14.03
CA ARG A 222 11.12 -17.23 15.42
C ARG A 222 12.43 -17.96 15.53
N GLU A 223 12.61 -19.06 14.79
CA GLU A 223 13.80 -19.89 14.84
C GLU A 223 15.00 -19.30 14.09
N ARG A 224 14.78 -18.60 12.96
CA ARG A 224 15.84 -18.21 12.03
C ARG A 224 16.09 -16.71 11.96
N ARG A 225 15.06 -15.90 12.12
CA ARG A 225 15.10 -14.44 12.01
C ARG A 225 14.20 -13.80 13.08
N PRO A 226 14.50 -14.00 14.36
CA PRO A 226 13.71 -13.44 15.46
C PRO A 226 13.68 -11.89 15.43
N ASP A 227 14.68 -11.26 14.85
CA ASP A 227 14.75 -9.81 14.59
C ASP A 227 13.56 -9.30 13.79
N LEU A 228 13.09 -10.05 12.79
CA LEU A 228 11.93 -9.68 12.00
C LEU A 228 10.64 -9.65 12.81
N LEU A 229 10.48 -10.54 13.80
CA LEU A 229 9.30 -10.55 14.66
C LEU A 229 9.20 -9.31 15.54
N ALA A 230 10.32 -8.73 15.92
CA ALA A 230 10.33 -7.47 16.67
C ALA A 230 9.80 -6.30 15.84
N GLN A 231 9.93 -6.37 14.52
CA GLN A 231 9.44 -5.38 13.56
C GLN A 231 8.02 -5.69 13.04
N ASN A 232 7.47 -6.87 13.37
CA ASN A 232 6.14 -7.27 12.90
C ASN A 232 5.05 -6.42 13.57
N ARG A 233 4.27 -5.72 12.75
CA ARG A 233 3.20 -4.83 13.18
C ARG A 233 1.83 -5.40 12.79
N PRO A 234 1.09 -6.01 13.72
CA PRO A 234 -0.25 -6.52 13.42
C PRO A 234 -1.18 -5.41 12.92
N VAL A 235 -1.84 -5.66 11.80
CA VAL A 235 -2.78 -4.71 11.19
C VAL A 235 -4.21 -5.09 11.52
N THR A 236 -4.96 -4.16 12.13
CA THR A 236 -6.40 -4.30 12.37
C THR A 236 -7.17 -3.32 11.51
N VAL A 237 -8.10 -3.82 10.70
CA VAL A 237 -9.01 -3.04 9.86
C VAL A 237 -10.35 -2.91 10.56
N ALA A 238 -10.59 -1.75 11.18
CA ALA A 238 -11.87 -1.42 11.81
C ALA A 238 -12.73 -0.65 10.80
N TYR A 239 -13.81 -1.24 10.33
CA TYR A 239 -14.64 -0.64 9.30
C TYR A 239 -16.11 -0.56 9.65
N PHE A 240 -16.77 0.52 9.20
CA PHE A 240 -18.22 0.62 9.14
C PHE A 240 -18.64 0.58 7.67
N SER A 241 -19.37 -0.48 7.26
CA SER A 241 -19.71 -0.69 5.85
C SER A 241 -21.09 -1.34 5.67
N PRO A 242 -22.17 -0.57 5.75
CA PRO A 242 -23.54 -1.11 5.60
C PRO A 242 -23.80 -1.78 4.26
N THR A 243 -23.17 -1.33 3.19
CA THR A 243 -23.37 -1.78 1.80
C THR A 243 -22.14 -2.39 1.14
N GLU A 244 -21.14 -2.79 1.94
CA GLU A 244 -19.91 -3.49 1.56
C GLU A 244 -18.89 -2.66 0.74
N GLY A 245 -19.21 -1.46 0.25
CA GLY A 245 -18.30 -0.63 -0.55
C GLY A 245 -17.04 -0.22 0.22
N THR A 246 -17.21 0.37 1.40
CA THR A 246 -16.09 0.77 2.28
C THR A 246 -15.23 -0.43 2.68
N ARG A 247 -15.87 -1.58 2.98
CA ARG A 247 -15.16 -2.80 3.34
C ARG A 247 -14.24 -3.25 2.20
N LYS A 248 -14.76 -3.34 0.97
CA LYS A 248 -13.95 -3.74 -0.20
C LYS A 248 -12.74 -2.82 -0.43
N ALA A 249 -12.92 -1.50 -0.30
CA ALA A 249 -11.82 -0.55 -0.40
C ALA A 249 -10.80 -0.74 0.74
N ALA A 250 -11.27 -0.98 1.97
CA ALA A 250 -10.39 -1.22 3.12
C ALA A 250 -9.62 -2.55 3.01
N GLU A 251 -10.22 -3.58 2.42
CA GLU A 251 -9.56 -4.85 2.10
C GLU A 251 -8.43 -4.65 1.09
N LEU A 252 -8.62 -3.83 0.04
CA LEU A 252 -7.58 -3.50 -0.92
C LEU A 252 -6.37 -2.80 -0.26
N LEU A 253 -6.63 -1.84 0.63
CA LEU A 253 -5.55 -1.19 1.38
C LEU A 253 -4.83 -2.19 2.30
N ALA A 254 -5.60 -3.01 3.01
CA ALA A 254 -5.04 -3.99 3.93
C ALA A 254 -4.13 -5.01 3.24
N MET A 255 -4.50 -5.47 2.05
CA MET A 255 -3.67 -6.39 1.24
C MET A 255 -2.30 -5.80 0.89
N GLY A 256 -2.19 -4.49 0.70
CA GLY A 256 -0.91 -3.81 0.49
C GLY A 256 -0.09 -3.62 1.76
N LEU A 257 -0.72 -3.69 2.94
CA LEU A 257 -0.07 -3.48 4.24
C LEU A 257 0.33 -4.79 4.92
N THR A 258 -0.48 -5.85 4.78
CA THR A 258 -0.27 -7.14 5.47
C THR A 258 -0.99 -8.29 4.77
N GLN A 259 -0.44 -9.51 4.87
CA GLN A 259 -1.10 -10.74 4.42
C GLN A 259 -2.18 -11.24 5.41
N ASN A 260 -2.10 -10.81 6.67
CA ASN A 260 -2.93 -11.33 7.76
C ASN A 260 -3.69 -10.23 8.50
N PRO A 261 -4.55 -9.46 7.79
CA PRO A 261 -5.32 -8.40 8.42
C PRO A 261 -6.36 -8.98 9.38
N ARG A 262 -6.49 -8.37 10.56
CA ARG A 262 -7.57 -8.64 11.49
C ARG A 262 -8.73 -7.71 11.16
N TYR A 263 -9.95 -8.25 11.01
CA TYR A 263 -11.11 -7.43 10.67
C TYR A 263 -12.02 -7.20 11.86
N LEU A 264 -12.38 -5.93 12.09
CA LEU A 264 -13.34 -5.50 13.10
C LEU A 264 -14.53 -4.81 12.43
N ASP A 265 -15.63 -5.56 12.25
CA ASP A 265 -16.86 -5.06 11.61
C ASP A 265 -17.68 -4.17 12.56
N LEU A 266 -17.38 -2.88 12.58
CA LEU A 266 -18.12 -1.88 13.34
C LEU A 266 -19.54 -1.61 12.81
N THR A 267 -19.94 -2.19 11.67
CA THR A 267 -21.32 -2.17 11.21
C THR A 267 -22.22 -2.92 12.19
N ARG A 268 -21.66 -3.93 12.86
CA ARG A 268 -22.37 -4.67 13.90
C ARG A 268 -22.27 -3.94 15.24
N ARG A 269 -23.42 -3.52 15.78
CA ARG A 269 -23.51 -2.76 17.03
C ARG A 269 -22.77 -3.41 18.21
N LYS A 270 -22.82 -4.74 18.32
CA LYS A 270 -22.13 -5.47 19.41
C LYS A 270 -20.62 -5.19 19.46
N PHE A 271 -19.98 -5.00 18.31
CA PHE A 271 -18.54 -4.72 18.25
C PHE A 271 -18.22 -3.25 18.53
N ARG A 272 -19.13 -2.30 18.18
CA ARG A 272 -18.96 -0.89 18.56
C ARG A 272 -19.04 -0.65 20.07
N LYS A 273 -19.81 -1.47 20.79
CA LYS A 273 -19.93 -1.39 22.26
C LYS A 273 -18.73 -1.96 23.02
N GLN A 274 -17.87 -2.73 22.38
CA GLN A 274 -16.73 -3.36 23.01
C GLN A 274 -15.52 -2.43 23.00
N ILE A 275 -14.92 -2.22 24.16
CA ILE A 275 -13.62 -1.53 24.25
C ILE A 275 -12.56 -2.44 23.65
N ARG A 276 -11.72 -1.88 22.76
CA ARG A 276 -10.57 -2.53 22.15
C ARG A 276 -9.34 -1.68 22.39
N ASN A 277 -8.34 -2.26 23.04
CA ASN A 277 -7.05 -1.62 23.29
C ASN A 277 -6.06 -2.04 22.21
N PHE A 278 -5.25 -1.09 21.77
CA PHE A 278 -4.20 -1.25 20.78
C PHE A 278 -2.89 -0.76 21.35
N GLN A 279 -1.81 -1.44 21.03
CA GLN A 279 -0.47 -1.07 21.46
C GLN A 279 0.26 -0.28 20.37
N GLU A 280 1.37 0.34 20.73
CA GLU A 280 2.22 1.11 19.81
C GLU A 280 2.73 0.27 18.63
N GLN A 281 2.95 -1.03 18.84
CA GLN A 281 3.43 -1.99 17.83
C GLN A 281 2.33 -2.45 16.86
N GLU A 282 1.08 -2.07 17.05
CA GLU A 282 -0.02 -2.42 16.15
C GLU A 282 -0.28 -1.27 15.16
N LEU A 283 -0.94 -1.58 14.04
CA LEU A 283 -1.43 -0.58 13.08
C LEU A 283 -2.95 -0.68 12.97
N LEU A 284 -3.64 0.44 13.14
CA LEU A 284 -5.08 0.53 12.91
C LEU A 284 -5.36 1.13 11.52
N VAL A 285 -6.15 0.44 10.70
CA VAL A 285 -6.83 1.01 9.53
C VAL A 285 -8.28 1.29 9.93
N ALA A 286 -8.65 2.54 10.06
CA ALA A 286 -10.00 2.96 10.40
C ALA A 286 -10.74 3.41 9.13
N ALA A 287 -11.83 2.70 8.75
CA ALA A 287 -12.53 2.95 7.50
C ALA A 287 -14.01 3.23 7.71
N ALA A 288 -14.50 4.32 7.14
CA ALA A 288 -15.91 4.71 7.20
C ALA A 288 -16.41 5.24 5.84
N PRO A 289 -17.71 5.08 5.53
CA PRO A 289 -18.33 5.77 4.41
C PRO A 289 -18.60 7.23 4.78
N VAL A 290 -18.70 8.06 3.76
CA VAL A 290 -19.05 9.48 3.89
C VAL A 290 -20.55 9.66 3.74
N TYR A 291 -21.19 10.25 4.73
CA TYR A 291 -22.62 10.57 4.73
C TYR A 291 -22.82 12.09 4.78
N GLY A 292 -23.18 12.69 3.64
CA GLY A 292 -23.32 14.14 3.54
C GLY A 292 -22.05 14.94 3.84
N GLY A 293 -20.87 14.35 3.60
CA GLY A 293 -19.57 14.97 3.89
C GLY A 293 -19.08 14.78 5.33
N GLN A 294 -19.78 13.98 6.12
CA GLN A 294 -19.47 13.73 7.54
C GLN A 294 -19.50 12.23 7.86
N LEU A 295 -18.99 11.86 9.03
CA LEU A 295 -19.12 10.50 9.55
C LEU A 295 -20.58 10.12 9.76
N PRO A 296 -20.99 8.86 9.50
CA PRO A 296 -22.30 8.36 9.86
C PRO A 296 -22.56 8.51 11.36
N ARG A 297 -23.72 9.06 11.72
CA ARG A 297 -24.12 9.21 13.11
C ARG A 297 -24.70 7.91 13.62
N VAL A 298 -24.03 7.29 14.56
CA VAL A 298 -24.50 6.11 15.28
C VAL A 298 -24.47 6.40 16.77
N GLU A 299 -25.43 5.87 17.51
CA GLU A 299 -25.66 6.15 18.94
C GLU A 299 -24.38 6.01 19.79
N GLU A 300 -23.62 4.94 19.55
CA GLU A 300 -22.39 4.68 20.30
C GLU A 300 -21.17 5.43 19.75
N GLY A 301 -21.32 6.16 18.64
CA GLY A 301 -20.23 6.73 17.85
C GLY A 301 -19.44 5.66 17.07
N LEU A 302 -18.75 6.09 16.02
CA LEU A 302 -17.76 5.25 15.34
C LEU A 302 -16.38 5.48 15.98
N PHE A 303 -15.63 4.42 16.18
CA PHE A 303 -14.27 4.43 16.72
C PHE A 303 -14.11 4.86 18.19
N THR A 304 -15.18 5.33 18.85
CA THR A 304 -15.12 5.88 20.22
C THR A 304 -14.69 4.88 21.28
N ASN A 305 -14.86 3.58 21.05
CA ASN A 305 -14.46 2.50 21.95
C ASN A 305 -13.13 1.83 21.55
N LEU A 306 -12.44 2.35 20.54
CA LEU A 306 -11.05 2.00 20.24
C LEU A 306 -10.15 2.87 21.09
N ARG A 307 -9.12 2.28 21.69
CA ARG A 307 -8.13 2.96 22.54
C ARG A 307 -6.75 2.58 22.09
N GLY A 308 -5.97 3.54 21.64
CA GLY A 308 -4.56 3.40 21.29
C GLY A 308 -3.65 3.78 22.46
N ASN A 309 -2.43 3.32 22.37
CA ASN A 309 -1.31 3.74 23.20
C ASN A 309 -0.19 4.20 22.25
N HIS A 310 -0.24 5.45 21.81
CA HIS A 310 0.60 5.98 20.71
C HIS A 310 0.56 5.11 19.44
N THR A 311 -0.56 4.39 19.24
CA THR A 311 -0.75 3.43 18.14
C THR A 311 -0.89 4.19 16.82
N PRO A 312 -0.06 3.91 15.79
CA PRO A 312 -0.24 4.50 14.48
C PRO A 312 -1.57 4.07 13.85
N CYS A 313 -2.20 5.00 13.16
CA CYS A 313 -3.43 4.70 12.42
C CYS A 313 -3.45 5.32 11.04
N VAL A 314 -4.12 4.64 10.11
CA VAL A 314 -4.44 5.09 8.77
C VAL A 314 -5.94 5.26 8.64
N LEU A 315 -6.38 6.41 8.11
CA LEU A 315 -7.78 6.74 7.98
C LEU A 315 -8.27 6.52 6.55
N MET A 316 -9.50 6.03 6.40
CA MET A 316 -10.14 5.86 5.10
C MET A 316 -11.55 6.41 5.11
N ALA A 317 -11.82 7.43 4.27
CA ALA A 317 -13.13 7.99 4.04
C ALA A 317 -13.63 7.59 2.63
N ALA A 318 -14.40 6.50 2.51
CA ALA A 318 -14.91 6.00 1.24
C ALA A 318 -16.17 6.75 0.81
N TYR A 319 -16.20 7.33 -0.39
CA TYR A 319 -17.28 8.18 -0.84
C TYR A 319 -17.73 7.92 -2.29
N GLY A 320 -18.96 8.31 -2.59
CA GLY A 320 -19.60 8.07 -3.89
C GLY A 320 -19.46 9.26 -4.84
N ASN A 321 -18.26 9.67 -5.21
CA ASN A 321 -17.91 10.70 -6.22
C ASN A 321 -18.29 12.15 -5.88
N ARG A 322 -19.07 12.45 -4.80
CA ARG A 322 -19.36 13.84 -4.44
C ARG A 322 -18.15 14.54 -3.80
N HIS A 323 -17.86 14.27 -2.56
CA HIS A 323 -16.69 14.70 -1.78
C HIS A 323 -16.74 14.06 -0.37
N TYR A 324 -15.58 13.99 0.30
CA TYR A 324 -15.48 13.47 1.68
C TYR A 324 -15.57 14.58 2.75
N ASP A 325 -15.49 15.87 2.35
CA ASP A 325 -15.58 17.09 3.17
C ASP A 325 -14.85 16.96 4.52
N ASP A 326 -15.61 16.90 5.64
CA ASP A 326 -15.08 16.91 7.00
C ASP A 326 -14.75 15.52 7.55
N THR A 327 -15.06 14.45 6.82
CA THR A 327 -15.03 13.07 7.35
C THR A 327 -13.65 12.65 7.87
N LEU A 328 -12.57 12.93 7.11
CA LEU A 328 -11.21 12.58 7.54
C LEU A 328 -10.76 13.37 8.77
N ALA A 329 -11.08 14.67 8.82
CA ALA A 329 -10.78 15.52 9.97
C ALA A 329 -11.51 15.04 11.24
N GLN A 330 -12.80 14.67 11.12
CA GLN A 330 -13.57 14.08 12.23
C GLN A 330 -12.98 12.76 12.72
N MET A 331 -12.57 11.89 11.78
CA MET A 331 -11.94 10.61 12.13
C MET A 331 -10.64 10.82 12.88
N LYS A 332 -9.79 11.73 12.40
CA LYS A 332 -8.53 12.09 13.04
C LYS A 332 -8.77 12.57 14.46
N GLU A 333 -9.66 13.54 14.65
CA GLU A 333 -9.98 14.11 15.96
C GLU A 333 -10.44 13.05 16.97
N ILE A 334 -11.35 12.16 16.55
CA ILE A 334 -11.87 11.08 17.40
C ILE A 334 -10.73 10.13 17.82
N LEU A 335 -9.89 9.71 16.88
CA LEU A 335 -8.84 8.73 17.14
C LEU A 335 -7.66 9.31 17.90
N THR A 336 -7.25 10.56 17.61
CA THR A 336 -6.19 11.25 18.37
C THR A 336 -6.57 11.39 19.84
N ARG A 337 -7.82 11.79 20.15
CA ARG A 337 -8.32 11.80 21.53
C ARG A 337 -8.36 10.41 22.19
N ARG A 338 -8.25 9.36 21.44
CA ARG A 338 -8.22 7.97 21.91
C ARG A 338 -6.83 7.35 21.94
N GLY A 339 -5.77 8.16 21.77
CA GLY A 339 -4.37 7.75 21.87
C GLY A 339 -3.78 7.14 20.59
N PHE A 340 -4.39 7.41 19.42
CA PHE A 340 -3.83 7.03 18.13
C PHE A 340 -3.07 8.19 17.48
N VAL A 341 -2.06 7.88 16.66
CA VAL A 341 -1.31 8.82 15.86
C VAL A 341 -1.64 8.60 14.39
N CYS A 342 -2.23 9.60 13.73
CA CYS A 342 -2.61 9.50 12.32
C CYS A 342 -1.39 9.67 11.42
N ILE A 343 -0.90 8.58 10.82
CA ILE A 343 0.28 8.54 9.95
C ILE A 343 -0.05 8.58 8.46
N GLY A 344 -1.33 8.56 8.10
CA GLY A 344 -1.79 8.67 6.73
C GLY A 344 -3.30 8.61 6.60
N ALA A 345 -3.83 9.14 5.51
CA ALA A 345 -5.24 9.06 5.19
C ALA A 345 -5.48 8.91 3.69
N ILE A 346 -6.58 8.22 3.31
CA ILE A 346 -6.97 8.00 1.93
C ILE A 346 -8.47 8.20 1.77
N ALA A 347 -8.87 8.89 0.69
CA ALA A 347 -10.27 9.12 0.34
C ALA A 347 -10.62 8.41 -0.99
N PRO A 348 -10.92 7.10 -0.96
CA PRO A 348 -11.23 6.35 -2.17
C PRO A 348 -12.66 6.61 -2.66
N VAL A 349 -12.80 6.68 -3.98
CA VAL A 349 -14.10 6.70 -4.66
C VAL A 349 -14.64 5.27 -4.75
N ILE A 350 -15.88 5.08 -4.36
CA ILE A 350 -16.62 3.81 -4.46
C ILE A 350 -17.98 4.03 -5.13
N PRO A 351 -18.67 2.97 -5.63
CA PRO A 351 -20.00 3.12 -6.22
C PRO A 351 -20.98 3.80 -5.25
N HIS A 352 -21.68 4.81 -5.75
CA HIS A 352 -22.66 5.56 -4.96
C HIS A 352 -23.90 4.71 -4.68
N ILE A 353 -24.48 4.81 -3.46
CA ILE A 353 -25.63 3.98 -3.07
C ILE A 353 -26.94 4.36 -3.77
N TYR A 354 -27.03 5.57 -4.32
CA TYR A 354 -28.23 6.10 -4.98
C TYR A 354 -28.09 6.25 -6.50
N SER A 355 -26.91 5.97 -7.08
CA SER A 355 -26.67 6.11 -8.50
C SER A 355 -25.78 4.98 -9.02
N ASP A 356 -26.20 4.37 -10.12
CA ASP A 356 -25.40 3.32 -10.80
C ASP A 356 -24.31 3.90 -11.71
N LYS A 357 -24.28 5.24 -11.90
CA LYS A 357 -23.30 5.94 -12.73
C LYS A 357 -22.13 6.48 -11.91
N LEU A 358 -22.41 7.08 -10.74
CA LEU A 358 -21.41 7.72 -9.92
C LEU A 358 -20.53 6.69 -9.21
N GLY A 359 -19.23 6.76 -9.48
CA GLY A 359 -18.26 5.81 -8.97
C GLY A 359 -18.42 4.38 -9.50
N ALA A 360 -19.17 4.21 -10.61
CA ALA A 360 -19.37 2.89 -11.24
C ALA A 360 -18.03 2.27 -11.63
N GLY A 361 -17.88 0.97 -11.36
CA GLY A 361 -16.65 0.23 -11.67
C GLY A 361 -15.44 0.56 -10.78
N ARG A 362 -15.63 1.41 -9.73
CA ARG A 362 -14.53 1.75 -8.79
C ARG A 362 -14.55 0.85 -7.56
N PRO A 363 -13.41 0.48 -6.99
CA PRO A 363 -12.05 0.76 -7.46
C PRO A 363 -11.69 0.00 -8.74
N ASN A 364 -11.12 0.71 -9.73
CA ASN A 364 -10.60 0.15 -10.97
C ASN A 364 -9.08 -0.13 -10.88
N GLU A 365 -8.43 -0.47 -11.99
CA GLU A 365 -7.00 -0.78 -12.00
C GLU A 365 -6.11 0.41 -11.62
N LYS A 366 -6.45 1.62 -12.11
CA LYS A 366 -5.76 2.86 -11.70
C LYS A 366 -5.88 3.09 -10.19
N ASP A 367 -7.04 2.80 -9.62
CA ASP A 367 -7.25 2.91 -8.17
C ASP A 367 -6.40 1.91 -7.39
N ARG A 368 -6.30 0.66 -7.88
CA ARG A 368 -5.46 -0.38 -7.24
C ARG A 368 -4.01 0.06 -7.18
N GLU A 369 -3.49 0.68 -8.22
CA GLU A 369 -2.14 1.23 -8.23
C GLU A 369 -1.98 2.37 -7.19
N ILE A 370 -2.98 3.24 -7.02
CA ILE A 370 -2.95 4.27 -5.97
C ILE A 370 -2.93 3.62 -4.58
N PHE A 371 -3.75 2.59 -4.34
CA PHE A 371 -3.72 1.84 -3.08
C PHE A 371 -2.35 1.21 -2.83
N ARG A 372 -1.72 0.62 -3.85
CA ARG A 372 -0.38 0.03 -3.76
C ARG A 372 0.66 1.08 -3.36
N ARG A 373 0.72 2.22 -4.06
CA ARG A 373 1.64 3.34 -3.76
C ARG A 373 1.42 3.88 -2.35
N PHE A 374 0.17 4.04 -1.95
CA PHE A 374 -0.15 4.51 -0.61
C PHE A 374 0.27 3.52 0.47
N SER A 375 0.11 2.22 0.25
CA SER A 375 0.57 1.18 1.18
C SER A 375 2.09 1.21 1.36
N VAL A 376 2.84 1.40 0.27
CA VAL A 376 4.32 1.56 0.32
C VAL A 376 4.70 2.80 1.13
N LEU A 377 4.02 3.93 0.90
CA LEU A 377 4.23 5.15 1.67
C LEU A 377 4.01 4.93 3.18
N ILE A 378 2.94 4.22 3.57
CA ILE A 378 2.67 3.91 4.98
C ILE A 378 3.75 3.02 5.58
N LYS A 379 4.20 1.97 4.88
CA LYS A 379 5.31 1.11 5.31
C LYS A 379 6.59 1.93 5.53
N LYS A 380 6.91 2.83 4.60
CA LYS A 380 8.06 3.74 4.70
C LYS A 380 7.98 4.64 5.92
N ARG A 381 6.82 5.30 6.16
CA ARG A 381 6.59 6.13 7.35
C ARG A 381 6.75 5.35 8.66
N ILE A 382 6.31 4.09 8.69
CA ILE A 382 6.50 3.21 9.84
C ILE A 382 7.99 2.94 10.08
N GLN A 383 8.77 2.65 9.06
CA GLN A 383 10.22 2.42 9.17
C GLN A 383 10.98 3.68 9.59
N GLU A 384 10.64 4.83 9.02
CA GLU A 384 11.27 6.11 9.35
C GLU A 384 10.98 6.59 10.78
N ALA A 385 9.85 6.15 11.35
CA ALA A 385 9.46 6.49 12.72
C ALA A 385 10.20 5.67 13.80
N GLU A 386 10.94 4.62 13.42
CA GLU A 386 11.69 3.81 14.38
C GLU A 386 12.71 4.67 15.15
N GLY A 387 12.52 4.74 16.47
CA GLY A 387 13.36 5.54 17.37
C GLY A 387 13.11 7.06 17.40
N GLN A 388 12.23 7.59 16.54
CA GLN A 388 11.94 9.04 16.48
C GLN A 388 10.47 9.38 16.79
N GLY A 389 9.57 8.38 16.80
CA GLY A 389 8.13 8.57 16.93
C GLY A 389 7.45 8.93 15.60
N PHE A 390 6.12 8.79 15.57
CA PHE A 390 5.32 9.01 14.36
C PHE A 390 5.01 10.50 14.15
N ALA A 391 5.23 10.99 12.93
CA ALA A 391 4.77 12.30 12.50
C ALA A 391 3.28 12.21 12.09
N GLU A 392 2.46 13.12 12.62
CA GLU A 392 1.05 13.23 12.25
C GLU A 392 0.87 13.93 10.89
N VAL A 393 -0.09 13.42 10.08
CA VAL A 393 -0.47 14.08 8.83
C VAL A 393 -1.46 15.21 9.07
N ILE A 394 -1.37 16.27 8.28
CA ILE A 394 -2.35 17.36 8.25
C ILE A 394 -3.46 16.98 7.28
N LEU A 395 -4.71 17.07 7.72
CA LEU A 395 -5.88 16.70 6.93
C LEU A 395 -6.79 17.91 6.70
N PRO A 396 -7.43 18.01 5.52
CA PRO A 396 -8.41 19.04 5.23
C PRO A 396 -9.73 18.76 5.97
N GLY A 397 -10.54 19.80 6.14
CA GLY A 397 -11.88 19.73 6.72
C GLY A 397 -11.95 20.24 8.15
N ASN A 398 -13.18 20.34 8.67
CA ASN A 398 -13.48 20.73 10.04
C ASN A 398 -13.54 19.48 10.94
N PRO A 399 -12.74 19.35 12.00
CA PRO A 399 -12.80 18.20 12.91
C PRO A 399 -14.09 18.14 13.75
N ASN A 400 -14.76 19.29 13.96
CA ASN A 400 -15.98 19.41 14.76
C ASN A 400 -17.07 20.15 13.98
N PRO A 401 -17.52 19.63 12.81
CA PRO A 401 -18.50 20.32 12.00
C PRO A 401 -19.90 20.28 12.65
N GLU A 402 -20.67 21.34 12.40
CA GLU A 402 -22.08 21.32 12.74
C GLU A 402 -22.80 20.17 12.03
N PRO A 403 -23.70 19.50 12.73
CA PRO A 403 -24.44 18.38 12.19
C PRO A 403 -25.26 18.75 10.95
N ARG A 404 -24.94 18.16 9.79
CA ARG A 404 -25.75 18.34 8.57
C ARG A 404 -27.02 17.50 8.63
N ALA A 405 -28.17 18.14 8.46
CA ALA A 405 -29.44 17.44 8.30
C ALA A 405 -29.46 16.78 6.91
N MET A 406 -29.50 15.45 6.88
CA MET A 406 -29.74 14.73 5.63
C MET A 406 -31.22 14.58 5.39
N LYS A 407 -31.74 14.99 4.21
CA LYS A 407 -33.11 14.66 3.84
C LYS A 407 -33.23 13.13 3.80
N PRO A 408 -34.17 12.53 4.55
CA PRO A 408 -34.36 11.09 4.51
C PRO A 408 -34.82 10.69 3.10
N VAL A 409 -34.17 9.68 2.54
CA VAL A 409 -34.69 9.02 1.32
C VAL A 409 -35.89 8.18 1.73
N GLU A 410 -37.00 8.35 1.02
CA GLU A 410 -38.22 7.60 1.27
C GLU A 410 -38.00 6.10 1.01
N LYS A 411 -38.47 5.29 1.97
CA LYS A 411 -38.32 3.82 1.89
C LYS A 411 -39.71 3.21 1.92
N SER A 412 -39.98 2.38 0.95
CA SER A 412 -41.21 1.59 0.85
C SER A 412 -41.05 0.22 1.52
N PHE A 413 -42.18 -0.32 2.00
CA PHE A 413 -42.26 -1.65 2.55
C PHE A 413 -43.55 -2.34 2.05
N GLN A 414 -43.36 -3.35 1.21
CA GLN A 414 -44.44 -4.18 0.65
C GLN A 414 -44.63 -5.40 1.56
N ARG A 415 -45.64 -5.33 2.44
CA ARG A 415 -45.84 -6.35 3.46
C ARG A 415 -46.26 -7.70 2.88
N GLU A 416 -46.95 -7.70 1.78
CA GLU A 416 -47.37 -8.89 1.00
C GLU A 416 -46.18 -9.72 0.48
N ASN A 417 -45.08 -9.08 0.18
CA ASN A 417 -43.87 -9.74 -0.27
C ASN A 417 -42.94 -10.18 0.88
N CYS A 418 -43.27 -9.82 2.12
CA CYS A 418 -42.41 -10.02 3.27
C CYS A 418 -42.54 -11.44 3.85
N THR A 419 -41.47 -12.21 3.85
CA THR A 419 -41.40 -13.55 4.47
C THR A 419 -41.18 -13.52 5.99
N ASN A 420 -41.18 -12.38 6.62
CA ASN A 420 -40.91 -12.16 8.04
C ASN A 420 -39.60 -12.76 8.55
N CYS A 421 -38.56 -12.85 7.71
CA CYS A 421 -37.26 -13.45 8.04
C CYS A 421 -36.41 -12.60 9.01
N GLN A 422 -36.86 -11.41 9.38
CA GLN A 422 -36.17 -10.50 10.33
C GLN A 422 -34.74 -10.03 9.92
N ALA A 423 -34.27 -10.36 8.72
CA ALA A 423 -32.92 -10.03 8.28
C ALA A 423 -32.65 -8.51 8.28
N CYS A 424 -33.64 -7.69 7.87
CA CYS A 424 -33.54 -6.23 7.89
C CYS A 424 -33.43 -5.65 9.32
N VAL A 425 -34.11 -6.27 10.30
CA VAL A 425 -34.02 -5.91 11.72
C VAL A 425 -32.66 -6.26 12.29
N GLN A 426 -32.24 -7.53 12.15
CA GLN A 426 -30.99 -8.04 12.73
C GLN A 426 -29.75 -7.34 12.16
N LYS A 427 -29.78 -6.98 10.88
CA LYS A 427 -28.66 -6.34 10.18
C LYS A 427 -28.72 -4.82 10.17
N CYS A 428 -29.75 -4.19 10.78
CA CYS A 428 -29.79 -2.74 10.92
C CYS A 428 -28.68 -2.23 11.85
N PRO A 429 -27.76 -1.37 11.38
CA PRO A 429 -26.62 -0.95 12.19
C PRO A 429 -27.00 -0.04 13.36
N VAL A 430 -28.22 0.52 13.36
CA VAL A 430 -28.71 1.49 14.36
C VAL A 430 -30.03 1.06 15.01
N ASN A 431 -30.47 -0.19 14.81
CA ASN A 431 -31.73 -0.71 15.34
C ASN A 431 -32.94 0.18 15.04
N ALA A 432 -33.00 0.78 13.86
CA ALA A 432 -34.10 1.66 13.45
C ALA A 432 -35.36 0.90 13.00
N ILE A 433 -35.38 -0.45 13.01
CA ILE A 433 -36.50 -1.25 12.50
C ILE A 433 -37.11 -2.02 13.64
N SER A 434 -38.43 -1.83 13.88
CA SER A 434 -39.18 -2.58 14.86
C SER A 434 -39.22 -4.08 14.53
N ARG A 435 -39.12 -4.94 15.53
CA ARG A 435 -39.25 -6.39 15.36
C ARG A 435 -40.66 -6.82 15.11
N GLU A 436 -41.63 -6.10 15.68
CA GLU A 436 -43.04 -6.44 15.66
C GLU A 436 -43.74 -5.92 14.40
N THR A 437 -43.61 -4.63 14.14
CA THR A 437 -44.28 -3.98 13.00
C THR A 437 -43.44 -3.96 11.73
N LEU A 438 -42.13 -4.16 11.82
CA LEU A 438 -41.13 -3.99 10.75
C LEU A 438 -41.03 -2.54 10.23
N GLU A 439 -41.63 -1.59 10.89
CA GLU A 439 -41.56 -0.17 10.56
C GLU A 439 -40.21 0.44 10.88
N ILE A 440 -39.83 1.49 10.15
CA ILE A 440 -38.54 2.18 10.29
C ILE A 440 -38.77 3.47 11.10
N SER A 441 -38.10 3.60 12.25
CA SER A 441 -37.97 4.87 12.95
C SER A 441 -37.09 5.82 12.16
N LEU A 442 -37.65 6.91 11.66
CA LEU A 442 -36.94 7.94 10.89
C LEU A 442 -35.89 8.66 11.75
N GLU A 443 -36.15 8.84 13.03
CA GLU A 443 -35.20 9.48 13.97
C GLU A 443 -33.91 8.67 14.14
N LYS A 444 -34.02 7.33 14.14
CA LYS A 444 -32.89 6.43 14.28
C LYS A 444 -32.23 6.07 12.95
N CYS A 445 -32.93 6.22 11.85
CA CYS A 445 -32.48 5.74 10.55
C CYS A 445 -31.43 6.66 9.94
N ILE A 446 -30.24 6.13 9.69
CA ILE A 446 -29.10 6.84 9.07
C ILE A 446 -29.09 6.80 7.53
N GLY A 447 -30.12 6.32 6.87
CA GLY A 447 -30.20 6.30 5.40
C GLY A 447 -29.23 5.34 4.68
N CYS A 448 -28.70 4.32 5.33
CA CYS A 448 -27.64 3.46 4.80
C CYS A 448 -28.08 2.40 3.77
N MET A 449 -29.35 2.24 3.50
CA MET A 449 -29.98 1.27 2.57
C MET A 449 -29.62 -0.21 2.81
N ARG A 450 -29.02 -0.56 3.95
CA ARG A 450 -28.69 -1.95 4.27
C ARG A 450 -29.94 -2.85 4.31
N CYS A 451 -31.05 -2.36 4.86
CA CYS A 451 -32.30 -3.10 4.96
C CYS A 451 -32.89 -3.48 3.58
N VAL A 452 -32.69 -2.65 2.57
CA VAL A 452 -33.09 -2.95 1.18
C VAL A 452 -32.16 -4.03 0.61
N ARG A 453 -30.86 -3.87 0.72
CA ARG A 453 -29.86 -4.82 0.17
C ARG A 453 -29.94 -6.22 0.78
N VAL A 454 -30.32 -6.36 2.04
CA VAL A 454 -30.39 -7.67 2.70
C VAL A 454 -31.75 -8.34 2.53
N CYS A 455 -32.76 -7.67 1.96
CA CYS A 455 -34.09 -8.20 1.75
C CYS A 455 -34.12 -9.11 0.50
N LYS A 456 -33.94 -10.41 0.68
CA LYS A 456 -33.99 -11.38 -0.41
C LYS A 456 -35.36 -11.43 -1.11
N ALA A 457 -36.45 -11.17 -0.37
CA ALA A 457 -37.82 -11.13 -0.87
C ALA A 457 -38.16 -9.81 -1.58
N LYS A 458 -37.21 -8.87 -1.69
CA LYS A 458 -37.43 -7.53 -2.27
C LYS A 458 -38.64 -6.77 -1.69
N ALA A 459 -39.06 -7.11 -0.47
CA ALA A 459 -40.16 -6.45 0.22
C ALA A 459 -39.80 -5.02 0.70
N ARG A 460 -38.55 -4.61 0.60
CA ARG A 460 -38.09 -3.25 0.92
C ARG A 460 -37.44 -2.62 -0.29
N ASP A 461 -37.82 -1.38 -0.55
CA ASP A 461 -37.27 -0.57 -1.62
C ASP A 461 -37.10 0.89 -1.15
N PHE A 462 -36.57 1.76 -2.00
CA PHE A 462 -36.43 3.19 -1.75
C PHE A 462 -36.52 3.97 -3.06
N ASP A 463 -37.10 5.16 -2.98
CA ASP A 463 -37.04 6.13 -4.07
C ASP A 463 -35.96 7.18 -3.78
N ALA A 464 -34.96 7.22 -4.63
CA ALA A 464 -33.89 8.21 -4.59
C ALA A 464 -33.85 9.04 -5.89
N SER A 465 -34.92 9.08 -6.69
CA SER A 465 -34.93 9.72 -8.00
C SER A 465 -34.49 11.19 -7.95
N GLN A 466 -35.03 11.96 -7.02
CA GLN A 466 -34.64 13.38 -6.85
C GLN A 466 -33.18 13.54 -6.40
N VAL A 467 -32.73 12.75 -5.43
CA VAL A 467 -31.35 12.77 -4.93
C VAL A 467 -30.40 12.32 -6.03
N ARG A 468 -30.76 11.28 -6.79
CA ARG A 468 -30.00 10.76 -7.92
C ARG A 468 -29.83 11.81 -8.99
N GLN A 469 -30.93 12.45 -9.42
CA GLN A 469 -30.89 13.51 -10.43
C GLN A 469 -29.97 14.66 -9.98
N TYR A 470 -30.11 15.12 -8.75
CA TYR A 470 -29.23 16.18 -8.21
C TYR A 470 -27.76 15.76 -8.22
N LEU A 471 -27.46 14.56 -7.74
CA LEU A 471 -26.08 14.06 -7.68
C LEU A 471 -25.48 13.89 -9.07
N GLU A 472 -26.20 13.29 -10.01
CA GLU A 472 -25.72 13.06 -11.37
C GLU A 472 -25.55 14.36 -12.16
N SER A 473 -26.38 15.38 -11.90
CA SER A 473 -26.26 16.69 -12.56
C SER A 473 -25.09 17.52 -12.03
N ASN A 474 -24.72 17.38 -10.75
CA ASN A 474 -23.72 18.23 -10.11
C ASN A 474 -22.35 17.56 -9.88
N TYR A 475 -22.28 16.21 -9.93
CA TYR A 475 -21.07 15.46 -9.56
C TYR A 475 -20.79 14.32 -10.55
N SER A 476 -21.10 14.51 -11.83
CA SER A 476 -20.88 13.51 -12.89
C SER A 476 -19.39 13.32 -13.24
N GLU A 477 -18.57 14.35 -13.08
CA GLU A 477 -17.15 14.27 -13.35
C GLU A 477 -16.45 13.29 -12.38
N PRO A 478 -15.69 12.30 -12.90
CA PRO A 478 -14.97 11.36 -12.06
C PRO A 478 -13.94 12.06 -11.17
N ARG A 479 -13.94 11.77 -9.90
CA ARG A 479 -12.92 12.24 -8.96
C ARG A 479 -11.79 11.22 -8.84
N GLU A 480 -10.61 11.71 -8.53
CA GLU A 480 -9.45 10.90 -8.21
C GLU A 480 -9.43 10.55 -6.71
N ILE A 481 -8.67 9.51 -6.36
CA ILE A 481 -8.38 9.16 -4.96
C ILE A 481 -7.37 10.16 -4.42
N GLU A 482 -7.65 10.72 -3.26
CA GLU A 482 -6.73 11.60 -2.55
C GLU A 482 -6.04 10.84 -1.41
N CYS A 483 -4.73 11.05 -1.27
CA CYS A 483 -3.87 10.45 -0.25
C CYS A 483 -3.11 11.54 0.51
N PHE A 484 -2.93 11.36 1.83
CA PHE A 484 -2.32 12.31 2.75
C PHE A 484 -1.23 11.66 3.61
#